data_1b53b1940bb71c2b37caca8b85ee7afd
#
_entry.id   1b53b1940bb71c2b37caca8b85ee7afd
#
_cell.length_a   1.000
_cell.length_b   1.000
_cell.length_c   1.000
_cell.angle_alpha   90.00
_cell.angle_beta   90.00
_cell.angle_gamma   90.00
#
_symmetry.space_group_name_H-M   'P 1'
#
loop_
_entity.id
_entity.type
_entity.pdbx_description
1 polymer ?
#
loop_
_entity_poly.entity_id
_entity_poly.type
_entity_poly.pdbx_seq_one_letter_code
_entity_poly.pdbx_strand_id
1 'polypeptide(L)'
;MSDNTYPSNNTSRDYKAQFQKKVETAARRASMMDIKVFQLKIQSNHLNQTQKQFLYNIFLEAKWYYNSCIAFGKIEGNKPYKNDCKAKTVTHYDKDKNPIVSEFTCLSAASRQEINKQIGTACKSIKSNLKVGNIKHTKGLSFVSEVNSVSFRQFSVDWKFDGTKIKLSKCKMPFKVFGFEQLSVKGIEFANARLVQKPTGYYIQVTCYVPKQQYQHNYQTIGIDFGCETSFTTYIEETNESRKLSYCFEQSENEKRTQRKLSRRHSKKFSNRTNKGLRLTKQLRKQKQKRSNQKKDATNKLVFWLKQFETVVFQDEMLSNWQASGHGKKIEKGILGRVKAIVKTLSNTFVLERSLPTSKYYFDCFHKNENLKVWEREFICPNCGVITDRDIHAAQNMIAFYKLIMMVPMECRDPKRIKKLLIDIEKRVEINPSRPLEEVIHLVIQGLSKKHEATDGLPSW
;
A
#
# COMPACT_ATOMS: atom_id res chain seq x y z
N MET A 1 24.90 8.83 -60.54
CA MET A 1 24.38 9.85 -59.61
C MET A 1 22.98 9.42 -59.27
N SER A 2 22.78 8.78 -58.11
CA SER A 2 21.48 8.30 -57.61
C SER A 2 21.15 9.11 -56.39
N ASP A 3 20.14 9.95 -56.52
CA ASP A 3 19.60 10.79 -55.47
C ASP A 3 18.98 9.94 -54.34
N ASN A 4 19.64 9.94 -53.23
CA ASN A 4 19.10 9.46 -51.96
C ASN A 4 18.32 10.60 -51.28
N THR A 5 17.07 10.78 -51.61
CA THR A 5 16.14 11.62 -50.85
C THR A 5 15.64 10.88 -49.63
N TYR A 6 16.17 11.23 -48.46
CA TYR A 6 15.60 10.84 -47.17
C TYR A 6 14.25 11.56 -46.97
N PRO A 7 13.18 10.85 -46.55
CA PRO A 7 11.93 11.51 -46.19
C PRO A 7 12.07 12.14 -44.79
N SER A 8 12.34 13.41 -44.79
CA SER A 8 12.23 14.26 -43.59
C SER A 8 10.81 14.79 -43.46
N ASN A 9 10.31 14.85 -42.24
CA ASN A 9 9.17 15.67 -41.78
C ASN A 9 7.78 15.05 -41.55
N ASN A 10 7.67 13.84 -40.96
CA ASN A 10 6.35 13.46 -40.37
C ASN A 10 6.40 13.05 -38.90
N THR A 11 7.57 13.01 -38.23
CA THR A 11 7.74 12.42 -36.90
C THR A 11 7.37 13.34 -35.74
N SER A 12 7.42 14.66 -35.88
CA SER A 12 7.19 15.57 -34.74
C SER A 12 5.70 15.87 -34.47
N ARG A 13 4.86 15.93 -35.51
CA ARG A 13 3.41 16.15 -35.35
C ARG A 13 2.71 14.93 -34.75
N ASP A 14 3.11 13.75 -35.16
CA ASP A 14 2.53 12.49 -34.68
C ASP A 14 2.89 12.23 -33.20
N TYR A 15 4.09 12.62 -32.76
CA TYR A 15 4.53 12.47 -31.38
C TYR A 15 3.73 13.34 -30.38
N LYS A 16 3.40 14.57 -30.76
CA LYS A 16 2.57 15.45 -29.93
C LYS A 16 1.14 14.92 -29.78
N ALA A 17 0.53 14.48 -30.87
CA ALA A 17 -0.83 13.89 -30.85
C ALA A 17 -0.87 12.58 -30.01
N GLN A 18 0.12 11.72 -30.15
CA GLN A 18 0.23 10.51 -29.34
C GLN A 18 0.47 10.83 -27.86
N PHE A 19 1.26 11.84 -27.55
CA PHE A 19 1.47 12.28 -26.17
C PHE A 19 0.19 12.84 -25.57
N GLN A 20 -0.52 13.72 -26.29
CA GLN A 20 -1.79 14.29 -25.87
C GLN A 20 -2.82 13.18 -25.59
N LYS A 21 -2.98 12.21 -26.47
CA LYS A 21 -3.88 11.06 -26.28
C LYS A 21 -3.52 10.23 -25.04
N LYS A 22 -2.23 10.11 -24.69
CA LYS A 22 -1.79 9.42 -23.45
C LYS A 22 -2.19 10.23 -22.21
N VAL A 23 -2.04 11.55 -22.23
CA VAL A 23 -2.44 12.45 -21.13
C VAL A 23 -3.94 12.36 -20.90
N GLU A 24 -4.75 12.49 -21.95
CA GLU A 24 -6.21 12.38 -21.88
C GLU A 24 -6.67 11.01 -21.34
N THR A 25 -6.06 9.92 -21.83
CA THR A 25 -6.34 8.57 -21.33
C THR A 25 -5.99 8.43 -19.85
N ALA A 26 -4.87 9.00 -19.42
CA ALA A 26 -4.46 8.99 -18.02
C ALA A 26 -5.43 9.80 -17.14
N ALA A 27 -5.85 10.98 -17.58
CA ALA A 27 -6.83 11.82 -16.90
C ALA A 27 -8.19 11.12 -16.77
N ARG A 28 -8.71 10.54 -17.88
CA ARG A 28 -9.96 9.75 -17.88
C ARG A 28 -9.90 8.59 -16.89
N ARG A 29 -8.80 7.80 -16.91
CA ARG A 29 -8.61 6.70 -15.98
C ARG A 29 -8.56 7.16 -14.52
N ALA A 30 -7.88 8.26 -14.24
CA ALA A 30 -7.80 8.81 -12.89
C ALA A 30 -9.17 9.24 -12.34
N SER A 31 -10.02 9.85 -13.20
CA SER A 31 -11.34 10.32 -12.81
C SER A 31 -12.38 9.19 -12.71
N MET A 32 -12.41 8.27 -13.68
CA MET A 32 -13.51 7.31 -13.86
C MET A 32 -13.19 5.88 -13.47
N MET A 33 -11.93 5.52 -13.17
CA MET A 33 -11.53 4.13 -12.99
C MET A 33 -10.67 3.92 -11.74
N ASP A 34 -10.84 2.74 -11.13
CA ASP A 34 -10.00 2.23 -10.04
C ASP A 34 -8.95 1.27 -10.59
N ILE A 35 -7.75 1.29 -10.01
CA ILE A 35 -6.72 0.29 -10.32
C ILE A 35 -6.94 -0.93 -9.42
N LYS A 36 -7.19 -2.10 -10.05
CA LYS A 36 -7.29 -3.38 -9.34
C LYS A 36 -6.27 -4.39 -9.86
N VAL A 37 -5.75 -5.21 -8.96
CA VAL A 37 -4.82 -6.30 -9.29
C VAL A 37 -5.52 -7.62 -8.99
N PHE A 38 -5.87 -8.35 -10.04
CA PHE A 38 -6.45 -9.67 -9.93
C PHE A 38 -5.36 -10.73 -9.93
N GLN A 39 -5.47 -11.72 -9.06
CA GLN A 39 -4.50 -12.81 -8.97
C GLN A 39 -5.13 -14.13 -9.45
N LEU A 40 -4.69 -14.59 -10.57
CA LEU A 40 -5.16 -15.81 -11.23
C LEU A 40 -4.16 -16.95 -10.98
N LYS A 41 -4.64 -18.10 -10.58
CA LYS A 41 -3.77 -19.26 -10.34
C LYS A 41 -3.64 -20.08 -11.62
N ILE A 42 -2.41 -20.37 -12.07
CA ILE A 42 -2.17 -21.28 -13.18
C ILE A 42 -2.58 -22.70 -12.77
N GLN A 43 -3.32 -23.39 -13.63
CA GLN A 43 -3.75 -24.77 -13.43
C GLN A 43 -2.56 -25.72 -13.66
N SER A 44 -1.86 -26.07 -12.58
CA SER A 44 -0.62 -26.85 -12.63
C SER A 44 -0.81 -28.27 -13.19
N ASN A 45 -2.01 -28.86 -13.05
CA ASN A 45 -2.31 -30.19 -13.54
C ASN A 45 -2.42 -30.26 -15.07
N HIS A 46 -2.61 -29.13 -15.75
CA HIS A 46 -2.75 -29.03 -17.20
C HIS A 46 -1.49 -28.48 -17.88
N LEU A 47 -0.36 -28.40 -17.17
CA LEU A 47 0.89 -27.93 -17.75
C LEU A 47 1.57 -29.04 -18.55
N ASN A 48 1.76 -28.79 -19.83
CA ASN A 48 2.58 -29.64 -20.71
C ASN A 48 4.10 -29.38 -20.46
N GLN A 49 4.94 -30.20 -21.08
CA GLN A 49 6.39 -30.10 -20.89
C GLN A 49 6.97 -28.75 -21.35
N THR A 50 6.49 -28.21 -22.47
CA THR A 50 6.91 -26.90 -23.00
C THR A 50 6.58 -25.77 -22.03
N GLN A 51 5.39 -25.77 -21.43
CA GLN A 51 4.98 -24.78 -20.43
C GLN A 51 5.79 -24.90 -19.14
N LYS A 52 6.08 -26.12 -18.67
CA LYS A 52 6.93 -26.37 -17.50
C LYS A 52 8.35 -25.84 -17.74
N GLN A 53 8.91 -26.10 -18.91
CA GLN A 53 10.24 -25.63 -19.29
C GLN A 53 10.28 -24.11 -19.41
N PHE A 54 9.25 -23.50 -20.02
CA PHE A 54 9.14 -22.03 -20.06
C PHE A 54 9.10 -21.43 -18.65
N LEU A 55 8.27 -21.96 -17.74
CA LEU A 55 8.18 -21.48 -16.36
C LEU A 55 9.51 -21.60 -15.61
N TYR A 56 10.26 -22.67 -15.85
CA TYR A 56 11.59 -22.83 -15.26
C TYR A 56 12.58 -21.82 -15.83
N ASN A 57 12.68 -21.76 -17.16
CA ASN A 57 13.67 -20.92 -17.86
C ASN A 57 13.44 -19.44 -17.63
N ILE A 58 12.20 -18.94 -17.65
CA ILE A 58 11.93 -17.51 -17.52
C ILE A 58 12.40 -16.94 -16.16
N PHE A 59 12.24 -17.69 -15.07
CA PHE A 59 12.75 -17.26 -13.77
C PHE A 59 14.27 -17.38 -13.67
N LEU A 60 14.84 -18.37 -14.31
CA LEU A 60 16.28 -18.59 -14.39
C LEU A 60 16.96 -17.46 -15.18
N GLU A 61 16.47 -17.15 -16.39
CA GLU A 61 16.94 -16.06 -17.23
C GLU A 61 16.79 -14.69 -16.55
N ALA A 62 15.66 -14.47 -15.85
CA ALA A 62 15.45 -13.25 -15.06
C ALA A 62 16.43 -13.11 -13.90
N LYS A 63 16.81 -14.21 -13.24
CA LYS A 63 17.87 -14.22 -12.22
C LYS A 63 19.23 -13.88 -12.84
N TRP A 64 19.57 -14.48 -13.96
CA TRP A 64 20.84 -14.21 -14.65
C TRP A 64 20.93 -12.73 -15.03
N TYR A 65 19.87 -12.21 -15.67
CA TYR A 65 19.84 -10.81 -16.09
C TYR A 65 19.93 -9.84 -14.91
N TYR A 66 19.15 -10.09 -13.82
CA TYR A 66 19.24 -9.28 -12.61
C TYR A 66 20.66 -9.26 -12.05
N ASN A 67 21.28 -10.44 -11.90
CA ASN A 67 22.62 -10.56 -11.35
C ASN A 67 23.69 -9.93 -12.26
N SER A 68 23.54 -10.01 -13.58
CA SER A 68 24.44 -9.31 -14.50
C SER A 68 24.33 -7.80 -14.37
N CYS A 69 23.12 -7.24 -14.16
CA CYS A 69 22.96 -5.82 -13.88
C CYS A 69 23.66 -5.40 -12.58
N ILE A 70 23.59 -6.24 -11.53
CA ILE A 70 24.28 -5.97 -10.26
C ILE A 70 25.80 -6.03 -10.43
N ALA A 71 26.32 -7.03 -11.18
CA ALA A 71 27.74 -7.16 -11.48
C ALA A 71 28.26 -5.93 -12.23
N PHE A 72 27.58 -5.52 -13.29
CA PHE A 72 27.91 -4.35 -14.08
C PHE A 72 27.95 -3.07 -13.25
N GLY A 73 26.94 -2.83 -12.42
CA GLY A 73 26.91 -1.65 -11.56
C GLY A 73 27.99 -1.62 -10.47
N LYS A 74 28.51 -2.79 -10.04
CA LYS A 74 29.65 -2.86 -9.12
C LYS A 74 30.98 -2.51 -9.75
N ILE A 75 31.14 -2.85 -11.03
CA ILE A 75 32.38 -2.58 -11.79
C ILE A 75 32.48 -1.09 -12.15
N GLU A 76 31.36 -0.46 -12.53
CA GLU A 76 31.34 0.94 -12.98
C GLU A 76 31.21 1.98 -11.85
N GLY A 77 31.34 1.61 -10.60
CA GLY A 77 31.34 2.51 -9.45
C GLY A 77 30.14 3.47 -9.40
N ASN A 78 29.11 3.11 -8.65
CA ASN A 78 27.93 3.96 -8.32
C ASN A 78 27.03 4.45 -9.47
N LYS A 79 27.25 4.05 -10.71
CA LYS A 79 26.29 4.29 -11.80
C LYS A 79 25.06 3.38 -11.65
N PRO A 80 23.91 3.74 -12.26
CA PRO A 80 22.70 2.92 -12.13
C PRO A 80 22.97 1.52 -12.67
N TYR A 81 22.74 0.52 -11.83
CA TYR A 81 22.84 -0.91 -12.15
C TYR A 81 21.86 -1.24 -13.29
N LYS A 82 22.29 -1.16 -14.51
CA LYS A 82 21.48 -1.57 -15.65
C LYS A 82 22.38 -2.17 -16.72
N ASN A 83 21.84 -3.12 -17.45
CA ASN A 83 22.47 -3.75 -18.59
C ASN A 83 21.64 -3.47 -19.84
N ASP A 84 22.21 -3.70 -21.02
CA ASP A 84 21.46 -3.55 -22.27
C ASP A 84 20.29 -4.54 -22.31
N CYS A 85 19.06 -3.99 -22.30
CA CYS A 85 17.85 -4.81 -22.37
C CYS A 85 17.59 -5.42 -23.76
N LYS A 86 18.31 -4.98 -24.81
CA LYS A 86 18.23 -5.51 -26.16
C LYS A 86 19.24 -6.63 -26.42
N ALA A 87 20.23 -6.80 -25.54
CA ALA A 87 21.22 -7.88 -25.67
C ALA A 87 20.52 -9.24 -25.86
N LYS A 88 21.03 -10.06 -26.78
CA LYS A 88 20.48 -11.41 -27.03
C LYS A 88 21.00 -12.44 -26.03
N THR A 89 22.14 -12.18 -25.43
CA THR A 89 22.84 -13.10 -24.53
C THR A 89 23.08 -12.48 -23.15
N VAL A 90 23.37 -13.32 -22.17
CA VAL A 90 23.75 -12.95 -20.81
C VAL A 90 24.88 -13.86 -20.34
N THR A 91 25.90 -13.25 -19.70
CA THR A 91 26.92 -14.01 -19.00
C THR A 91 26.46 -14.31 -17.58
N HIS A 92 26.50 -15.56 -17.19
CA HIS A 92 26.28 -16.03 -15.83
C HIS A 92 27.37 -17.00 -15.42
N TYR A 93 27.41 -17.39 -14.16
CA TYR A 93 28.46 -18.26 -13.64
C TYR A 93 27.87 -19.61 -13.21
N ASP A 94 28.59 -20.71 -13.47
CA ASP A 94 28.27 -22.04 -12.99
C ASP A 94 28.58 -22.20 -11.49
N LYS A 95 28.54 -23.45 -10.99
CA LYS A 95 28.87 -23.77 -9.59
C LYS A 95 30.34 -23.53 -9.27
N ASP A 96 31.20 -23.71 -10.25
CA ASP A 96 32.66 -23.63 -10.17
C ASP A 96 33.18 -22.22 -10.50
N LYS A 97 32.24 -21.26 -10.69
CA LYS A 97 32.46 -19.85 -11.03
C LYS A 97 33.01 -19.61 -12.44
N ASN A 98 32.90 -20.57 -13.36
CA ASN A 98 33.26 -20.36 -14.76
C ASN A 98 32.17 -19.54 -15.44
N PRO A 99 32.53 -18.56 -16.32
CA PRO A 99 31.58 -17.79 -17.07
C PRO A 99 30.93 -18.61 -18.18
N ILE A 100 29.61 -18.62 -18.23
CA ILE A 100 28.80 -19.24 -19.28
C ILE A 100 27.99 -18.15 -19.96
N VAL A 101 28.00 -18.14 -21.30
CA VAL A 101 27.18 -17.26 -22.14
C VAL A 101 25.92 -18.03 -22.56
N SER A 102 24.75 -17.52 -22.24
CA SER A 102 23.47 -18.12 -22.61
C SER A 102 22.57 -17.12 -23.34
N GLU A 103 21.76 -17.62 -24.27
CA GLU A 103 20.76 -16.82 -24.98
C GLU A 103 19.47 -16.67 -24.17
N PHE A 104 18.78 -15.52 -24.37
CA PHE A 104 17.44 -15.29 -23.82
C PHE A 104 16.38 -15.95 -24.71
N THR A 105 15.84 -17.06 -24.28
CA THR A 105 14.79 -17.79 -24.99
C THR A 105 13.38 -17.45 -24.51
N CYS A 106 13.23 -17.16 -23.21
CA CYS A 106 11.94 -16.95 -22.53
C CYS A 106 11.75 -15.50 -22.07
N LEU A 107 12.83 -14.81 -21.69
CA LEU A 107 12.76 -13.46 -21.13
C LEU A 107 12.83 -12.39 -22.24
N SER A 108 11.72 -11.71 -22.51
CA SER A 108 11.63 -10.68 -23.55
C SER A 108 12.45 -9.41 -23.18
N ALA A 109 12.82 -8.61 -24.18
CA ALA A 109 13.47 -7.31 -23.98
C ALA A 109 12.64 -6.37 -23.11
N ALA A 110 11.30 -6.36 -23.27
CA ALA A 110 10.37 -5.59 -22.44
C ALA A 110 10.42 -6.03 -20.97
N SER A 111 10.48 -7.35 -20.71
CA SER A 111 10.62 -7.87 -19.34
C SER A 111 11.97 -7.51 -18.71
N ARG A 112 13.07 -7.51 -19.51
CA ARG A 112 14.39 -7.06 -19.06
C ARG A 112 14.39 -5.55 -18.72
N GLN A 113 13.72 -4.74 -19.53
CA GLN A 113 13.55 -3.31 -19.27
C GLN A 113 12.82 -3.06 -17.94
N GLU A 114 11.82 -3.87 -17.61
CA GLU A 114 11.12 -3.78 -16.32
C GLU A 114 12.03 -4.20 -15.14
N ILE A 115 12.92 -5.15 -15.31
CA ILE A 115 13.95 -5.50 -14.31
C ILE A 115 14.89 -4.31 -14.08
N ASN A 116 15.39 -3.66 -15.14
CA ASN A 116 16.20 -2.43 -15.02
C ASN A 116 15.46 -1.33 -14.24
N LYS A 117 14.17 -1.13 -14.52
CA LYS A 117 13.34 -0.16 -13.83
C LYS A 117 13.16 -0.49 -12.34
N GLN A 118 12.94 -1.77 -12.01
CA GLN A 118 12.83 -2.24 -10.62
C GLN A 118 14.14 -2.01 -9.85
N ILE A 119 15.29 -2.30 -10.46
CA ILE A 119 16.61 -2.03 -9.89
C ILE A 119 16.78 -0.53 -9.64
N GLY A 120 16.46 0.32 -10.62
CA GLY A 120 16.51 1.78 -10.48
C GLY A 120 15.61 2.30 -9.34
N THR A 121 14.40 1.75 -9.19
CA THR A 121 13.49 2.09 -8.10
C THR A 121 14.05 1.66 -6.73
N ALA A 122 14.63 0.46 -6.64
CA ALA A 122 15.27 -0.02 -5.42
C ALA A 122 16.46 0.86 -5.01
N CYS A 123 17.28 1.29 -5.97
CA CYS A 123 18.39 2.22 -5.71
C CYS A 123 17.89 3.59 -5.20
N LYS A 124 16.82 4.13 -5.79
CA LYS A 124 16.20 5.38 -5.32
C LYS A 124 15.67 5.24 -3.90
N SER A 125 15.01 4.12 -3.59
CA SER A 125 14.51 3.83 -2.25
C SER A 125 15.64 3.74 -1.22
N ILE A 126 16.74 3.08 -1.54
CA ILE A 126 17.92 3.01 -0.66
C ILE A 126 18.48 4.42 -0.40
N LYS A 127 18.65 5.24 -1.44
CA LYS A 127 19.13 6.63 -1.31
C LYS A 127 18.20 7.48 -0.43
N SER A 128 16.89 7.35 -0.62
CA SER A 128 15.89 8.05 0.20
C SER A 128 15.98 7.63 1.67
N ASN A 129 16.06 6.33 1.94
CA ASN A 129 16.17 5.82 3.31
C ASN A 129 17.48 6.22 4.01
N LEU A 130 18.58 6.32 3.27
CA LEU A 130 19.84 6.88 3.79
C LEU A 130 19.70 8.36 4.14
N LYS A 131 19.07 9.15 3.25
CA LYS A 131 18.85 10.59 3.46
C LYS A 131 17.98 10.86 4.70
N VAL A 132 16.98 10.03 4.96
CA VAL A 132 16.05 10.15 6.12
C VAL A 132 16.63 9.51 7.39
N GLY A 133 17.79 8.84 7.31
CA GLY A 133 18.42 8.18 8.47
C GLY A 133 17.81 6.82 8.85
N ASN A 134 16.87 6.30 8.07
CA ASN A 134 16.29 4.96 8.29
C ASN A 134 17.32 3.83 8.12
N ILE A 135 18.37 4.08 7.37
CA ILE A 135 19.50 3.16 7.13
C ILE A 135 20.78 3.96 7.37
N LYS A 136 21.67 3.46 8.23
CA LYS A 136 22.96 4.10 8.51
C LYS A 136 24.02 3.80 7.44
N HIS A 137 24.02 2.57 6.93
CA HIS A 137 24.98 2.10 5.93
C HIS A 137 24.30 1.22 4.88
N THR A 138 24.83 1.19 3.67
CA THR A 138 24.37 0.28 2.63
C THR A 138 25.54 -0.36 1.89
N LYS A 139 25.42 -1.66 1.60
CA LYS A 139 26.30 -2.39 0.69
C LYS A 139 25.82 -2.34 -0.77
N GLY A 140 24.79 -1.53 -1.05
CA GLY A 140 24.10 -1.50 -2.33
C GLY A 140 23.17 -2.71 -2.52
N LEU A 141 22.83 -2.98 -3.77
CA LEU A 141 22.02 -4.15 -4.13
C LEU A 141 22.91 -5.42 -4.15
N SER A 142 22.32 -6.53 -3.71
CA SER A 142 22.99 -7.83 -3.64
C SER A 142 22.54 -8.76 -4.75
N PHE A 143 23.41 -9.71 -5.12
CA PHE A 143 23.02 -10.84 -5.97
C PHE A 143 21.88 -11.63 -5.36
N VAL A 144 20.96 -12.10 -6.20
CA VAL A 144 19.82 -12.92 -5.77
C VAL A 144 20.05 -14.39 -6.15
N SER A 145 19.64 -15.29 -5.26
CA SER A 145 19.64 -16.73 -5.53
C SER A 145 18.42 -17.15 -6.37
N GLU A 146 17.30 -16.45 -6.23
CA GLU A 146 16.04 -16.75 -6.91
C GLU A 146 15.32 -15.45 -7.30
N VAL A 147 14.69 -15.44 -8.47
CA VAL A 147 13.70 -14.44 -8.88
C VAL A 147 12.34 -15.12 -8.88
N ASN A 148 11.37 -14.54 -8.19
CA ASN A 148 10.04 -15.12 -8.01
C ASN A 148 8.94 -14.36 -8.77
N SER A 149 9.29 -13.33 -9.54
CA SER A 149 8.33 -12.58 -10.34
C SER A 149 8.95 -11.99 -11.60
N VAL A 150 8.22 -12.07 -12.71
CA VAL A 150 8.59 -11.48 -14.00
C VAL A 150 7.41 -10.68 -14.52
N SER A 151 7.65 -9.44 -14.96
CA SER A 151 6.63 -8.52 -15.44
C SER A 151 6.52 -8.54 -16.97
N PHE A 152 5.27 -8.47 -17.45
CA PHE A 152 4.88 -8.32 -18.85
C PHE A 152 4.13 -6.98 -18.95
N ARG A 153 4.70 -6.05 -19.69
CA ARG A 153 4.35 -4.64 -19.58
C ARG A 153 3.02 -4.29 -20.24
N GLN A 154 2.79 -4.79 -21.45
CA GLN A 154 1.72 -4.29 -22.31
C GLN A 154 0.76 -5.40 -22.71
N PHE A 155 -0.54 -5.17 -22.48
CA PHE A 155 -1.60 -6.02 -23.00
C PHE A 155 -1.60 -6.00 -24.53
N SER A 156 -1.98 -7.10 -25.16
CA SER A 156 -1.94 -7.38 -26.60
C SER A 156 -0.55 -7.56 -27.22
N VAL A 157 0.51 -7.03 -26.61
CA VAL A 157 1.90 -7.16 -27.08
C VAL A 157 2.67 -8.20 -26.29
N ASP A 158 2.84 -7.97 -24.97
CA ASP A 158 3.62 -8.86 -24.10
C ASP A 158 2.78 -10.00 -23.52
N TRP A 159 1.48 -9.80 -23.41
CA TRP A 159 0.56 -10.81 -22.93
C TRP A 159 -0.86 -10.60 -23.50
N LYS A 160 -1.63 -11.71 -23.60
CA LYS A 160 -3.02 -11.70 -24.08
C LYS A 160 -3.90 -12.54 -23.17
N PHE A 161 -5.18 -12.20 -23.12
CA PHE A 161 -6.22 -12.95 -22.44
C PHE A 161 -7.35 -13.27 -23.42
N ASP A 162 -7.76 -14.53 -23.48
CA ASP A 162 -8.81 -15.03 -24.40
C ASP A 162 -10.09 -15.48 -23.67
N GLY A 163 -10.35 -14.95 -22.48
CA GLY A 163 -11.51 -15.31 -21.64
C GLY A 163 -11.24 -16.43 -20.64
N THR A 164 -10.40 -17.40 -20.93
CA THR A 164 -10.09 -18.52 -20.00
C THR A 164 -8.60 -18.79 -19.85
N LYS A 165 -7.81 -18.34 -20.79
CA LYS A 165 -6.37 -18.61 -20.88
C LYS A 165 -5.59 -17.31 -21.01
N ILE A 166 -4.37 -17.33 -20.51
CA ILE A 166 -3.42 -16.23 -20.66
C ILE A 166 -2.22 -16.70 -21.45
N LYS A 167 -1.93 -16.00 -22.54
CA LYS A 167 -0.72 -16.18 -23.35
C LYS A 167 0.30 -15.13 -22.95
N LEU A 168 1.53 -15.57 -22.62
CA LEU A 168 2.67 -14.71 -22.32
C LEU A 168 3.62 -14.67 -23.51
N SER A 169 4.27 -13.55 -23.76
CA SER A 169 5.27 -13.41 -24.83
C SER A 169 6.37 -14.46 -24.65
N LYS A 170 6.93 -14.93 -25.77
CA LYS A 170 7.91 -16.01 -25.81
C LYS A 170 7.41 -17.38 -25.36
N CYS A 171 6.20 -17.51 -24.83
CA CYS A 171 5.57 -18.80 -24.54
C CYS A 171 4.72 -19.23 -25.74
N LYS A 172 5.01 -20.41 -26.31
CA LYS A 172 4.27 -20.92 -27.46
C LYS A 172 2.80 -21.24 -27.09
N MET A 173 2.57 -21.77 -25.90
CA MET A 173 1.27 -22.25 -25.44
C MET A 173 0.67 -21.36 -24.36
N PRO A 174 -0.63 -21.03 -24.40
CA PRO A 174 -1.30 -20.28 -23.36
C PRO A 174 -1.49 -21.10 -22.08
N PHE A 175 -1.59 -20.42 -20.95
CA PHE A 175 -1.84 -21.03 -19.63
C PHE A 175 -3.32 -20.99 -19.28
N LYS A 176 -3.91 -22.13 -18.92
CA LYS A 176 -5.22 -22.17 -18.27
C LYS A 176 -5.09 -21.62 -16.85
N VAL A 177 -6.03 -20.77 -16.43
CA VAL A 177 -6.03 -20.12 -15.12
C VAL A 177 -7.35 -20.32 -14.38
N PHE A 178 -7.30 -20.30 -13.04
CA PHE A 178 -8.47 -20.21 -12.17
C PHE A 178 -8.75 -18.76 -11.82
N GLY A 179 -10.02 -18.41 -11.64
CA GLY A 179 -10.46 -17.08 -11.20
C GLY A 179 -10.51 -16.06 -12.34
N PHE A 180 -10.57 -16.52 -13.57
CA PHE A 180 -10.67 -15.65 -14.75
C PHE A 180 -12.00 -14.88 -14.80
N GLU A 181 -13.04 -15.36 -14.14
CA GLU A 181 -14.36 -14.73 -14.00
C GLU A 181 -14.23 -13.31 -13.38
N GLN A 182 -13.21 -13.09 -12.56
CA GLN A 182 -12.91 -11.79 -11.99
C GLN A 182 -12.54 -10.73 -13.06
N LEU A 183 -12.13 -11.17 -14.23
CA LEU A 183 -11.78 -10.30 -15.37
C LEU A 183 -12.96 -10.01 -16.30
N SER A 184 -14.13 -10.59 -16.05
CA SER A 184 -15.35 -10.43 -16.88
C SER A 184 -16.16 -9.18 -16.49
N VAL A 185 -15.51 -8.15 -15.94
CA VAL A 185 -16.15 -6.88 -15.57
C VAL A 185 -16.35 -6.04 -16.83
N LYS A 186 -17.59 -5.58 -17.08
CA LYS A 186 -17.89 -4.69 -18.20
C LYS A 186 -17.06 -3.39 -18.09
N GLY A 187 -16.42 -2.99 -19.19
CA GLY A 187 -15.59 -1.78 -19.22
C GLY A 187 -14.20 -1.92 -18.60
N ILE A 188 -13.74 -3.15 -18.28
CA ILE A 188 -12.38 -3.40 -17.80
C ILE A 188 -11.34 -3.06 -18.88
N GLU A 189 -10.27 -2.38 -18.48
CA GLU A 189 -9.11 -2.13 -19.34
C GLU A 189 -7.89 -2.84 -18.76
N PHE A 190 -7.24 -3.66 -19.58
CA PHE A 190 -6.04 -4.38 -19.18
C PHE A 190 -4.78 -3.52 -19.28
N ALA A 191 -3.90 -3.59 -18.26
CA ALA A 191 -2.63 -2.88 -18.25
C ALA A 191 -1.44 -3.86 -18.35
N ASN A 192 -0.87 -4.24 -17.22
CA ASN A 192 0.28 -5.14 -17.18
C ASN A 192 -0.08 -6.48 -16.52
N ALA A 193 0.71 -7.50 -16.80
CA ALA A 193 0.65 -8.78 -16.11
C ALA A 193 1.99 -9.08 -15.44
N ARG A 194 1.96 -9.85 -14.36
CA ARG A 194 3.15 -10.33 -13.68
C ARG A 194 3.01 -11.81 -13.37
N LEU A 195 3.92 -12.62 -13.92
CA LEU A 195 4.04 -14.02 -13.53
C LEU A 195 4.74 -14.12 -12.19
N VAL A 196 4.14 -14.82 -11.23
CA VAL A 196 4.65 -14.93 -9.85
C VAL A 196 4.72 -16.38 -9.43
N GLN A 197 5.88 -16.81 -8.94
CA GLN A 197 6.06 -18.10 -8.30
C GLN A 197 5.85 -17.97 -6.79
N LYS A 198 4.88 -18.72 -6.25
CA LYS A 198 4.59 -18.79 -4.82
C LYS A 198 4.78 -20.23 -4.30
N PRO A 199 4.86 -20.44 -2.99
CA PRO A 199 4.93 -21.79 -2.41
C PRO A 199 3.76 -22.68 -2.79
N THR A 200 2.63 -22.08 -3.19
CA THR A 200 1.37 -22.75 -3.56
C THR A 200 1.20 -22.95 -5.08
N GLY A 201 2.19 -22.55 -5.87
CA GLY A 201 2.19 -22.70 -7.34
C GLY A 201 2.47 -21.41 -8.08
N TYR A 202 2.17 -21.40 -9.37
CA TYR A 202 2.35 -20.23 -10.24
C TYR A 202 1.06 -19.43 -10.35
N TYR A 203 1.22 -18.11 -10.37
CA TYR A 203 0.12 -17.15 -10.46
C TYR A 203 0.43 -16.11 -11.52
N ILE A 204 -0.60 -15.62 -12.18
CA ILE A 204 -0.51 -14.41 -13.00
C ILE A 204 -1.31 -13.32 -12.29
N GLN A 205 -0.64 -12.24 -11.94
CA GLN A 205 -1.25 -11.03 -11.40
C GLN A 205 -1.50 -10.09 -12.57
N VAL A 206 -2.76 -9.76 -12.80
CA VAL A 206 -3.20 -8.88 -13.88
C VAL A 206 -3.62 -7.56 -13.28
N THR A 207 -2.97 -6.48 -13.68
CA THR A 207 -3.36 -5.12 -13.31
C THR A 207 -4.37 -4.62 -14.33
N CYS A 208 -5.51 -4.15 -13.84
CA CYS A 208 -6.60 -3.64 -14.66
C CYS A 208 -7.07 -2.29 -14.14
N TYR A 209 -7.60 -1.49 -15.04
CA TYR A 209 -8.46 -0.36 -14.71
C TYR A 209 -9.91 -0.86 -14.79
N VAL A 210 -10.66 -0.65 -13.72
CA VAL A 210 -12.06 -1.08 -13.57
C VAL A 210 -12.90 0.16 -13.33
N PRO A 211 -14.07 0.31 -13.95
CA PRO A 211 -14.95 1.45 -13.68
C PRO A 211 -15.16 1.63 -12.18
N LYS A 212 -15.11 2.87 -11.71
CA LYS A 212 -15.38 3.20 -10.32
C LYS A 212 -16.79 2.73 -9.98
N GLN A 213 -16.92 1.95 -8.92
CA GLN A 213 -18.23 1.59 -8.39
C GLN A 213 -18.74 2.76 -7.55
N GLN A 214 -19.92 3.25 -7.89
CA GLN A 214 -20.66 4.11 -6.97
C GLN A 214 -21.18 3.19 -5.86
N TYR A 215 -20.76 3.45 -4.63
CA TYR A 215 -21.27 2.77 -3.45
C TYR A 215 -22.53 3.52 -3.01
N GLN A 216 -23.62 2.80 -2.78
CA GLN A 216 -24.72 3.33 -2.00
C GLN A 216 -24.24 3.40 -0.55
N HIS A 217 -24.25 4.59 0.01
CA HIS A 217 -23.91 4.79 1.41
C HIS A 217 -25.17 4.50 2.24
N ASN A 218 -25.06 3.52 3.14
CA ASN A 218 -26.13 3.10 4.03
C ASN A 218 -26.13 3.89 5.35
N TYR A 219 -24.98 4.53 5.65
CA TYR A 219 -24.73 5.29 6.87
C TYR A 219 -23.98 6.57 6.52
N GLN A 220 -24.15 7.61 7.34
CA GLN A 220 -23.51 8.90 7.06
C GLN A 220 -22.08 8.93 7.56
N THR A 221 -21.85 8.82 8.86
CA THR A 221 -20.52 9.07 9.41
C THR A 221 -20.09 7.98 10.40
N ILE A 222 -18.82 7.55 10.27
CA ILE A 222 -18.16 6.66 11.22
C ILE A 222 -16.84 7.25 11.69
N GLY A 223 -16.64 7.27 13.01
CA GLY A 223 -15.35 7.57 13.64
C GLY A 223 -14.56 6.29 13.92
N ILE A 224 -13.25 6.32 13.69
CA ILE A 224 -12.36 5.18 13.92
C ILE A 224 -11.17 5.60 14.76
N ASP A 225 -11.05 5.02 15.94
CA ASP A 225 -9.82 5.08 16.73
C ASP A 225 -8.94 3.86 16.50
N PHE A 226 -7.63 4.07 16.31
CA PHE A 226 -6.63 3.03 16.11
C PHE A 226 -5.89 2.75 17.41
N GLY A 227 -5.92 1.51 17.87
CA GLY A 227 -5.27 1.10 19.12
C GLY A 227 -4.30 -0.08 18.97
N CYS A 228 -3.40 -0.22 19.93
CA CYS A 228 -2.49 -1.37 20.03
C CYS A 228 -3.15 -2.59 20.69
N GLU A 229 -4.04 -2.39 21.64
CA GLU A 229 -4.78 -3.45 22.33
C GLU A 229 -6.03 -3.83 21.52
N THR A 230 -6.91 -2.88 21.31
CA THR A 230 -8.04 -2.99 20.38
C THR A 230 -7.59 -2.40 19.06
N SER A 231 -7.56 -3.21 17.99
CA SER A 231 -7.02 -2.77 16.70
C SER A 231 -7.79 -1.60 16.11
N PHE A 232 -9.13 -1.61 16.29
CA PHE A 232 -10.04 -0.57 15.82
C PHE A 232 -11.20 -0.45 16.80
N THR A 233 -11.45 0.75 17.28
CA THR A 233 -12.70 1.10 17.94
C THR A 233 -13.47 2.02 17.03
N THR A 234 -14.71 1.69 16.74
CA THR A 234 -15.55 2.42 15.79
C THR A 234 -16.80 2.91 16.50
N TYR A 235 -17.28 4.08 16.08
CA TYR A 235 -18.55 4.64 16.50
C TYR A 235 -19.32 5.13 15.27
N ILE A 236 -20.59 4.72 15.18
CA ILE A 236 -21.53 5.13 14.12
C ILE A 236 -22.51 6.11 14.73
N GLU A 237 -22.55 7.31 14.20
CA GLU A 237 -23.34 8.40 14.79
C GLU A 237 -24.85 8.17 14.72
N GLU A 238 -25.37 7.76 13.55
CA GLU A 238 -26.81 7.62 13.34
C GLU A 238 -27.45 6.54 14.20
N THR A 239 -26.73 5.48 14.49
CA THR A 239 -27.22 4.34 15.28
C THR A 239 -26.76 4.38 16.73
N ASN A 240 -25.87 5.31 17.08
CA ASN A 240 -25.18 5.37 18.37
C ASN A 240 -24.48 4.03 18.71
N GLU A 241 -24.03 3.30 17.69
CA GLU A 241 -23.44 1.99 17.85
C GLU A 241 -21.92 2.09 17.89
N SER A 242 -21.32 1.50 18.92
CA SER A 242 -19.86 1.34 19.02
C SER A 242 -19.45 -0.11 18.87
N ARG A 243 -18.29 -0.35 18.22
CA ARG A 243 -17.71 -1.69 18.06
C ARG A 243 -16.22 -1.68 18.33
N LYS A 244 -15.76 -2.65 19.11
CA LYS A 244 -14.34 -2.92 19.32
C LYS A 244 -13.92 -4.13 18.50
N LEU A 245 -13.03 -3.92 17.52
CA LEU A 245 -12.59 -4.93 16.58
C LEU A 245 -11.11 -5.23 16.82
N SER A 246 -10.81 -6.46 17.22
CA SER A 246 -9.45 -6.92 17.44
C SER A 246 -9.05 -7.98 16.41
N TYR A 247 -7.92 -7.75 15.74
CA TYR A 247 -7.37 -8.65 14.74
C TYR A 247 -5.99 -9.11 15.14
N CYS A 248 -5.87 -10.37 15.56
CA CYS A 248 -4.60 -10.99 15.92
C CYS A 248 -4.41 -12.29 15.14
N PHE A 249 -3.42 -12.34 14.27
CA PHE A 249 -3.07 -13.50 13.45
C PHE A 249 -1.74 -14.08 13.94
N GLU A 250 -1.81 -14.92 14.95
CA GLU A 250 -0.63 -15.54 15.52
C GLU A 250 -0.03 -16.62 14.61
N GLN A 251 1.23 -16.92 14.90
CA GLN A 251 1.88 -18.08 14.32
C GLN A 251 1.26 -19.37 14.89
N SER A 252 0.83 -20.27 14.01
CA SER A 252 0.37 -21.58 14.46
C SER A 252 1.52 -22.37 15.12
N GLU A 253 1.18 -23.31 16.01
CA GLU A 253 2.19 -24.16 16.64
C GLU A 253 3.02 -24.93 15.60
N ASN A 254 2.39 -25.38 14.50
CA ASN A 254 3.10 -26.01 13.39
C ASN A 254 4.09 -25.04 12.71
N GLU A 255 3.76 -23.77 12.59
CA GLU A 255 4.67 -22.74 12.05
C GLU A 255 5.86 -22.54 12.99
N LYS A 256 5.59 -22.36 14.28
CA LYS A 256 6.64 -22.22 15.32
C LYS A 256 7.55 -23.46 15.37
N ARG A 257 6.96 -24.65 15.33
CA ARG A 257 7.72 -25.93 15.31
C ARG A 257 8.62 -26.04 14.06
N THR A 258 8.09 -25.70 12.89
CA THR A 258 8.85 -25.72 11.63
C THR A 258 9.99 -24.70 11.66
N GLN A 259 9.75 -23.51 12.19
CA GLN A 259 10.76 -22.47 12.34
C GLN A 259 11.86 -22.88 13.30
N ARG A 260 11.54 -23.48 14.47
CA ARG A 260 12.53 -23.99 15.41
C ARG A 260 13.40 -25.08 14.77
N LYS A 261 12.80 -26.00 13.97
CA LYS A 261 13.56 -27.03 13.23
C LYS A 261 14.53 -26.41 12.23
N LEU A 262 14.12 -25.37 11.50
CA LEU A 262 15.01 -24.66 10.58
C LEU A 262 16.13 -23.92 11.32
N SER A 263 15.84 -23.20 12.40
CA SER A 263 16.84 -22.48 13.20
C SER A 263 17.89 -23.43 13.78
N ARG A 264 17.47 -24.57 14.31
CA ARG A 264 18.42 -25.60 14.82
C ARG A 264 19.35 -26.16 13.73
N ARG A 265 18.89 -26.23 12.48
CA ARG A 265 19.73 -26.63 11.34
C ARG A 265 20.76 -25.56 10.99
N HIS A 266 20.37 -24.30 11.04
CA HIS A 266 21.28 -23.18 10.84
C HIS A 266 22.40 -23.14 11.88
N SER A 267 22.05 -23.28 13.14
CA SER A 267 23.03 -23.25 14.25
C SER A 267 24.06 -24.38 14.16
N LYS A 268 23.69 -25.51 13.56
CA LYS A 268 24.60 -26.67 13.34
C LYS A 268 25.37 -26.60 12.02
N LYS A 269 25.46 -25.45 11.37
CA LYS A 269 26.11 -25.24 10.05
C LYS A 269 25.59 -26.16 8.92
N PHE A 270 24.47 -26.86 9.11
CA PHE A 270 23.85 -27.63 8.04
C PHE A 270 23.23 -26.68 7.01
N SER A 271 23.67 -26.82 5.76
CA SER A 271 23.10 -26.03 4.67
C SER A 271 21.60 -26.24 4.54
N ASN A 272 20.81 -25.15 4.43
CA ASN A 272 19.39 -25.24 4.07
C ASN A 272 19.14 -25.81 2.67
N ARG A 273 20.22 -26.04 1.90
CA ARG A 273 20.19 -26.63 0.56
C ARG A 273 19.94 -28.16 0.57
N THR A 274 19.98 -28.82 1.74
CA THR A 274 19.59 -30.22 1.81
C THR A 274 18.10 -30.41 1.53
N ASN A 275 17.70 -31.55 0.97
CA ASN A 275 16.31 -31.87 0.67
C ASN A 275 15.37 -31.68 1.87
N LYS A 276 15.80 -32.05 3.08
CA LYS A 276 15.03 -31.81 4.31
C LYS A 276 14.90 -30.33 4.63
N GLY A 277 15.96 -29.52 4.47
CA GLY A 277 15.93 -28.07 4.64
C GLY A 277 14.99 -27.40 3.64
N LEU A 278 15.05 -27.78 2.37
CA LEU A 278 14.17 -27.28 1.32
C LEU A 278 12.68 -27.61 1.59
N ARG A 279 12.38 -28.84 2.05
CA ARG A 279 11.01 -29.23 2.45
C ARG A 279 10.48 -28.36 3.59
N LEU A 280 11.27 -28.18 4.66
CA LEU A 280 10.89 -27.35 5.80
C LEU A 280 10.70 -25.88 5.41
N THR A 281 11.58 -25.35 4.57
CA THR A 281 11.46 -23.99 4.03
C THR A 281 10.17 -23.82 3.23
N LYS A 282 9.85 -24.76 2.34
CA LYS A 282 8.62 -24.77 1.56
C LYS A 282 7.38 -24.84 2.45
N GLN A 283 7.42 -25.68 3.50
CA GLN A 283 6.34 -25.80 4.48
C GLN A 283 6.13 -24.49 5.25
N LEU A 284 7.21 -23.88 5.76
CA LEU A 284 7.14 -22.60 6.45
C LEU A 284 6.60 -21.48 5.56
N ARG A 285 7.05 -21.42 4.30
CA ARG A 285 6.53 -20.44 3.31
C ARG A 285 5.03 -20.62 3.06
N LYS A 286 4.52 -21.87 2.99
CA LYS A 286 3.08 -22.14 2.86
C LYS A 286 2.29 -21.65 4.07
N GLN A 287 2.78 -21.90 5.28
CA GLN A 287 2.13 -21.46 6.53
C GLN A 287 2.07 -19.93 6.61
N LYS A 288 3.19 -19.26 6.34
CA LYS A 288 3.23 -17.78 6.27
C LYS A 288 2.29 -17.23 5.21
N GLN A 289 2.18 -17.88 4.05
CA GLN A 289 1.26 -17.49 3.00
C GLN A 289 -0.21 -17.61 3.44
N LYS A 290 -0.58 -18.69 4.15
CA LYS A 290 -1.92 -18.87 4.71
C LYS A 290 -2.29 -17.73 5.66
N ARG A 291 -1.40 -17.40 6.60
CA ARG A 291 -1.57 -16.28 7.54
C ARG A 291 -1.70 -14.93 6.81
N SER A 292 -0.85 -14.70 5.80
CA SER A 292 -0.94 -13.48 4.97
C SER A 292 -2.27 -13.37 4.21
N ASN A 293 -2.82 -14.49 3.74
CA ASN A 293 -4.13 -14.52 3.08
C ASN A 293 -5.26 -14.22 4.07
N GLN A 294 -5.22 -14.76 5.29
CA GLN A 294 -6.18 -14.45 6.35
C GLN A 294 -6.16 -12.96 6.69
N LYS A 295 -4.97 -12.35 6.86
CA LYS A 295 -4.85 -10.90 7.06
C LYS A 295 -5.42 -10.10 5.90
N LYS A 296 -5.19 -10.52 4.67
CA LYS A 296 -5.74 -9.87 3.47
C LYS A 296 -7.27 -9.95 3.43
N ASP A 297 -7.83 -11.12 3.73
CA ASP A 297 -9.29 -11.32 3.77
C ASP A 297 -9.95 -10.43 4.82
N ALA A 298 -9.43 -10.44 6.05
CA ALA A 298 -9.91 -9.57 7.12
C ALA A 298 -9.81 -8.08 6.76
N THR A 299 -8.68 -7.66 6.15
CA THR A 299 -8.52 -6.29 5.65
C THR A 299 -9.59 -5.95 4.61
N ASN A 300 -9.81 -6.82 3.63
CA ASN A 300 -10.77 -6.57 2.57
C ASN A 300 -12.21 -6.47 3.11
N LYS A 301 -12.59 -7.33 4.06
CA LYS A 301 -13.92 -7.29 4.70
C LYS A 301 -14.13 -5.98 5.46
N LEU A 302 -13.15 -5.56 6.26
CA LEU A 302 -13.24 -4.30 7.00
C LEU A 302 -13.31 -3.10 6.05
N VAL A 303 -12.45 -3.03 5.04
CA VAL A 303 -12.46 -1.93 4.06
C VAL A 303 -13.76 -1.91 3.25
N PHE A 304 -14.32 -3.09 2.91
CA PHE A 304 -15.62 -3.17 2.24
C PHE A 304 -16.75 -2.61 3.10
N TRP A 305 -16.75 -2.92 4.40
CA TRP A 305 -17.70 -2.35 5.35
C TRP A 305 -17.55 -0.84 5.47
N LEU A 306 -16.31 -0.31 5.58
CA LEU A 306 -16.06 1.13 5.67
C LEU A 306 -16.49 1.92 4.42
N LYS A 307 -16.55 1.28 3.26
CA LYS A 307 -17.05 1.91 2.03
C LYS A 307 -18.58 2.13 2.01
N GLN A 308 -19.31 1.57 2.97
CA GLN A 308 -20.75 1.76 3.10
C GLN A 308 -21.11 3.09 3.81
N PHE A 309 -20.13 3.78 4.38
CA PHE A 309 -20.30 5.07 5.02
C PHE A 309 -20.05 6.21 4.03
N GLU A 310 -20.80 7.30 4.18
CA GLU A 310 -20.57 8.52 3.40
C GLU A 310 -19.24 9.16 3.81
N THR A 311 -18.97 9.22 5.11
CA THR A 311 -17.73 9.77 5.67
C THR A 311 -17.09 8.82 6.68
N VAL A 312 -15.81 8.56 6.50
CA VAL A 312 -14.95 7.79 7.41
C VAL A 312 -13.94 8.72 8.03
N VAL A 313 -14.01 8.94 9.33
CA VAL A 313 -13.11 9.85 10.06
C VAL A 313 -12.12 9.07 10.90
N PHE A 314 -10.86 9.38 10.80
CA PHE A 314 -9.81 8.83 11.67
C PHE A 314 -8.63 9.79 11.83
N GLN A 315 -7.80 9.57 12.85
CA GLN A 315 -6.58 10.33 13.08
C GLN A 315 -5.35 9.65 12.47
N ASP A 316 -4.40 10.45 11.93
CA ASP A 316 -3.19 9.93 11.28
C ASP A 316 -2.10 9.52 12.28
N GLU A 317 -2.34 8.43 13.01
CA GLU A 317 -1.40 7.88 13.98
C GLU A 317 -0.07 7.40 13.36
N MET A 318 1.05 7.61 14.06
CA MET A 318 2.38 7.16 13.63
C MET A 318 2.71 5.75 14.13
N LEU A 319 2.38 4.74 13.34
CA LEU A 319 2.66 3.35 13.69
C LEU A 319 4.16 3.05 13.94
N SER A 320 5.07 3.83 13.34
CA SER A 320 6.52 3.72 13.59
C SER A 320 6.87 4.06 15.03
N ASN A 321 6.20 5.04 15.65
CA ASN A 321 6.43 5.40 17.04
C ASN A 321 5.96 4.27 17.97
N TRP A 322 4.82 3.64 17.67
CA TRP A 322 4.34 2.47 18.41
C TRP A 322 5.25 1.27 18.26
N GLN A 323 5.89 1.09 17.09
CA GLN A 323 6.90 0.05 16.90
C GLN A 323 8.15 0.32 17.75
N ALA A 324 8.60 1.57 17.80
CA ALA A 324 9.75 1.99 18.61
C ALA A 324 9.49 1.82 20.11
N SER A 325 8.24 2.03 20.58
CA SER A 325 7.83 1.85 21.99
C SER A 325 7.49 0.39 22.36
N GLY A 326 7.92 -0.61 21.56
CA GLY A 326 7.82 -2.03 21.90
C GLY A 326 6.55 -2.74 21.39
N HIS A 327 5.60 -2.03 20.78
CA HIS A 327 4.35 -2.62 20.25
C HIS A 327 4.50 -3.27 18.86
N GLY A 328 5.71 -3.32 18.29
CA GLY A 328 5.96 -3.83 16.94
C GLY A 328 5.43 -5.25 16.68
N LYS A 329 5.52 -6.16 17.67
CA LYS A 329 4.98 -7.50 17.55
C LYS A 329 3.44 -7.55 17.49
N LYS A 330 2.74 -6.69 18.22
CA LYS A 330 1.27 -6.57 18.18
C LYS A 330 0.81 -6.05 16.81
N ILE A 331 1.44 -4.98 16.33
CA ILE A 331 1.17 -4.40 15.00
C ILE A 331 1.45 -5.42 13.89
N GLU A 332 2.57 -6.18 13.96
CA GLU A 332 2.89 -7.23 12.97
C GLU A 332 1.84 -8.33 12.94
N LYS A 333 1.30 -8.74 14.07
CA LYS A 333 0.25 -9.76 14.16
C LYS A 333 -1.11 -9.27 13.61
N GLY A 334 -1.40 -7.98 13.68
CA GLY A 334 -2.65 -7.35 13.24
C GLY A 334 -2.72 -7.03 11.74
N ILE A 335 -3.74 -6.23 11.40
CA ILE A 335 -3.97 -5.69 10.04
C ILE A 335 -3.92 -4.16 10.01
N LEU A 336 -3.62 -3.51 11.13
CA LEU A 336 -3.72 -2.08 11.35
C LEU A 336 -3.04 -1.25 10.24
N GLY A 337 -1.76 -1.52 9.97
CA GLY A 337 -1.01 -0.79 8.95
C GLY A 337 -1.55 -0.95 7.53
N ARG A 338 -2.14 -2.11 7.20
CA ARG A 338 -2.76 -2.35 5.90
C ARG A 338 -4.08 -1.59 5.76
N VAL A 339 -4.93 -1.66 6.77
CA VAL A 339 -6.21 -0.96 6.79
C VAL A 339 -5.98 0.53 6.69
N LYS A 340 -5.13 1.10 7.54
CA LYS A 340 -4.79 2.52 7.52
C LYS A 340 -4.31 2.98 6.14
N ALA A 341 -3.40 2.22 5.52
CA ALA A 341 -2.87 2.57 4.20
C ALA A 341 -3.94 2.59 3.10
N ILE A 342 -4.92 1.67 3.17
CA ILE A 342 -6.01 1.61 2.19
C ILE A 342 -7.06 2.68 2.48
N VAL A 343 -7.47 2.83 3.74
CA VAL A 343 -8.51 3.80 4.14
C VAL A 343 -8.09 5.22 3.76
N LYS A 344 -6.82 5.59 3.94
CA LYS A 344 -6.27 6.87 3.47
C LYS A 344 -6.46 7.16 1.97
N THR A 345 -6.68 6.15 1.16
CA THR A 345 -6.86 6.29 -0.30
C THR A 345 -8.32 6.25 -0.73
N LEU A 346 -9.25 6.04 0.18
CA LEU A 346 -10.68 6.05 -0.12
C LEU A 346 -11.17 7.50 -0.31
N SER A 347 -12.09 7.70 -1.24
CA SER A 347 -12.66 9.02 -1.54
C SER A 347 -13.54 9.59 -0.43
N ASN A 348 -14.08 8.71 0.43
CA ASN A 348 -14.97 9.05 1.53
C ASN A 348 -14.23 9.21 2.87
N THR A 349 -12.94 9.43 2.87
CA THR A 349 -12.16 9.48 4.12
C THR A 349 -11.74 10.91 4.45
N PHE A 350 -11.99 11.30 5.70
CA PHE A 350 -11.45 12.51 6.32
C PHE A 350 -10.38 12.14 7.36
N VAL A 351 -9.20 12.72 7.22
CA VAL A 351 -8.05 12.42 8.09
C VAL A 351 -7.80 13.58 9.03
N LEU A 352 -8.02 13.36 10.33
CA LEU A 352 -7.70 14.33 11.36
C LEU A 352 -6.18 14.44 11.55
N GLU A 353 -5.76 15.65 11.84
CA GLU A 353 -4.36 15.96 12.14
C GLU A 353 -3.96 15.30 13.47
N ARG A 354 -2.74 14.74 13.49
CA ARG A 354 -2.20 13.96 14.62
C ARG A 354 -2.11 14.71 15.93
N SER A 355 -1.90 16.01 15.89
CA SER A 355 -1.72 16.83 17.08
C SER A 355 -3.02 17.12 17.84
N LEU A 356 -4.18 16.77 17.25
CA LEU A 356 -5.47 16.94 17.90
C LEU A 356 -5.63 15.92 19.03
N PRO A 357 -5.91 16.35 20.28
CA PRO A 357 -6.00 15.46 21.43
C PRO A 357 -7.36 14.78 21.56
N THR A 358 -7.74 13.99 20.55
CA THR A 358 -9.06 13.36 20.42
C THR A 358 -9.46 12.50 21.60
N SER A 359 -8.51 11.90 22.33
CA SER A 359 -8.80 11.07 23.52
C SER A 359 -8.87 11.85 24.83
N LYS A 360 -8.64 13.16 24.83
CA LYS A 360 -8.55 13.97 26.04
C LYS A 360 -9.72 14.91 26.29
N TYR A 361 -10.48 15.27 25.25
CA TYR A 361 -11.64 16.14 25.38
C TYR A 361 -12.91 15.33 25.64
N TYR A 362 -13.81 15.85 26.49
CA TYR A 362 -15.18 15.42 26.52
C TYR A 362 -16.00 16.31 25.58
N PHE A 363 -16.54 15.73 24.55
CA PHE A 363 -17.06 16.50 23.43
C PHE A 363 -18.29 17.34 23.77
N ASP A 364 -19.22 16.82 24.60
CA ASP A 364 -20.47 17.51 24.90
C ASP A 364 -20.26 18.79 25.73
N CYS A 365 -19.26 18.82 26.61
CA CYS A 365 -18.95 20.01 27.40
C CYS A 365 -17.62 20.66 27.02
N PHE A 366 -16.90 20.10 26.03
CA PHE A 366 -15.61 20.55 25.52
C PHE A 366 -14.50 20.75 26.57
N HIS A 367 -14.60 20.01 27.67
CA HIS A 367 -13.63 20.08 28.75
C HIS A 367 -12.53 19.04 28.55
N LYS A 368 -11.27 19.46 28.80
CA LYS A 368 -10.09 18.64 28.57
C LYS A 368 -9.61 17.97 29.84
N ASN A 369 -9.46 16.65 29.85
CA ASN A 369 -8.78 15.94 30.92
C ASN A 369 -7.27 15.88 30.66
N GLU A 370 -6.51 16.82 31.23
CA GLU A 370 -5.06 16.87 31.09
C GLU A 370 -4.36 15.69 31.79
N ASN A 371 -4.94 15.19 32.88
CA ASN A 371 -4.36 14.16 33.73
C ASN A 371 -4.56 12.73 33.19
N LEU A 372 -5.33 12.55 32.10
CA LEU A 372 -5.61 11.24 31.51
C LEU A 372 -4.32 10.57 31.04
N LYS A 373 -3.99 9.43 31.63
CA LYS A 373 -2.77 8.65 31.32
C LYS A 373 -3.02 7.65 30.21
N VAL A 374 -1.97 7.27 29.49
CA VAL A 374 -2.05 6.41 28.31
C VAL A 374 -2.60 5.00 28.63
N TRP A 375 -2.40 4.51 29.83
CA TRP A 375 -2.84 3.17 30.27
C TRP A 375 -4.25 3.16 30.87
N GLU A 376 -4.86 4.31 31.18
CA GLU A 376 -6.23 4.39 31.65
C GLU A 376 -7.20 4.03 30.54
N ARG A 377 -8.17 3.20 30.83
CA ARG A 377 -9.16 2.72 29.88
C ARG A 377 -10.51 3.42 30.00
N GLU A 378 -10.72 4.09 31.11
CA GLU A 378 -11.88 4.92 31.34
C GLU A 378 -11.50 6.40 31.21
N PHE A 379 -12.36 7.15 30.56
CA PHE A 379 -12.29 8.60 30.52
C PHE A 379 -13.31 9.13 31.52
N ILE A 380 -12.85 9.97 32.43
CA ILE A 380 -13.70 10.68 33.40
C ILE A 380 -13.59 12.16 33.06
N CYS A 381 -14.74 12.78 32.75
CA CYS A 381 -14.76 14.21 32.50
C CYS A 381 -14.60 14.98 33.83
N PRO A 382 -13.59 15.84 33.99
CA PRO A 382 -13.39 16.58 35.22
C PRO A 382 -14.45 17.65 35.48
N ASN A 383 -15.21 18.06 34.47
CA ASN A 383 -16.25 19.07 34.59
C ASN A 383 -17.63 18.45 34.92
N CYS A 384 -18.11 17.52 34.13
CA CYS A 384 -19.49 16.95 34.30
C CYS A 384 -19.49 15.57 34.96
N GLY A 385 -18.34 14.98 35.29
CA GLY A 385 -18.22 13.69 35.96
C GLY A 385 -18.60 12.47 35.14
N VAL A 386 -18.92 12.62 33.85
CA VAL A 386 -19.31 11.49 32.98
C VAL A 386 -18.15 10.53 32.86
N ILE A 387 -18.46 9.23 33.03
CA ILE A 387 -17.50 8.13 32.88
C ILE A 387 -17.83 7.39 31.59
N THR A 388 -16.84 7.25 30.71
CA THR A 388 -16.99 6.56 29.45
C THR A 388 -15.75 5.71 29.12
N ASP A 389 -15.92 4.69 28.26
CA ASP A 389 -14.79 3.95 27.72
C ASP A 389 -13.94 4.85 26.83
N ARG A 390 -12.66 4.97 27.13
CA ARG A 390 -11.72 5.90 26.49
C ARG A 390 -11.60 5.68 24.96
N ASP A 391 -11.58 4.42 24.52
CA ASP A 391 -11.40 4.11 23.10
C ASP A 391 -12.69 4.43 22.32
N ILE A 392 -13.87 4.16 22.91
CA ILE A 392 -15.17 4.54 22.33
C ILE A 392 -15.29 6.05 22.27
N HIS A 393 -14.96 6.70 23.37
CA HIS A 393 -14.94 8.16 23.47
C HIS A 393 -14.03 8.81 22.42
N ALA A 394 -12.83 8.25 22.20
CA ALA A 394 -11.94 8.73 21.15
C ALA A 394 -12.59 8.60 19.76
N ALA A 395 -13.30 7.50 19.47
CA ALA A 395 -14.01 7.32 18.21
C ALA A 395 -15.17 8.32 18.03
N GLN A 396 -15.90 8.66 19.09
CA GLN A 396 -16.93 9.71 19.10
C GLN A 396 -16.30 11.08 18.82
N ASN A 397 -15.23 11.40 19.50
CA ASN A 397 -14.51 12.65 19.32
C ASN A 397 -13.94 12.80 17.87
N MET A 398 -13.60 11.71 17.17
CA MET A 398 -13.22 11.81 15.75
C MET A 398 -14.31 12.50 14.92
N ILE A 399 -15.57 12.07 15.10
CA ILE A 399 -16.71 12.66 14.36
C ILE A 399 -16.94 14.10 14.80
N ALA A 400 -16.86 14.35 16.06
CA ALA A 400 -17.10 15.65 16.62
C ALA A 400 -16.04 16.69 16.17
N PHE A 401 -14.77 16.35 16.17
CA PHE A 401 -13.72 17.20 15.59
C PHE A 401 -13.89 17.36 14.07
N TYR A 402 -14.32 16.33 13.37
CA TYR A 402 -14.66 16.45 11.96
C TYR A 402 -15.74 17.51 11.73
N LYS A 403 -16.87 17.43 12.46
CA LYS A 403 -17.96 18.39 12.36
C LYS A 403 -17.50 19.81 12.68
N LEU A 404 -16.74 19.98 13.77
CA LEU A 404 -16.16 21.28 14.13
C LEU A 404 -15.29 21.86 13.01
N ILE A 405 -14.41 21.04 12.44
CA ILE A 405 -13.53 21.49 11.34
C ILE A 405 -14.35 21.84 10.09
N MET A 406 -15.43 21.14 9.82
CA MET A 406 -16.29 21.42 8.67
C MET A 406 -17.08 22.73 8.82
N MET A 407 -17.34 23.20 10.04
CA MET A 407 -17.92 24.53 10.31
C MET A 407 -16.91 25.66 10.07
N VAL A 408 -15.61 25.40 10.09
CA VAL A 408 -14.58 26.42 9.85
C VAL A 408 -14.47 26.71 8.35
N PRO A 409 -14.37 27.98 7.90
CA PRO A 409 -14.13 28.32 6.51
C PRO A 409 -12.89 27.60 5.95
N MET A 410 -12.95 27.19 4.67
CA MET A 410 -11.95 26.31 4.07
C MET A 410 -10.53 26.89 4.12
N GLU A 411 -10.41 28.20 3.93
CA GLU A 411 -9.17 28.98 4.01
C GLU A 411 -8.57 29.05 5.41
N CYS A 412 -9.36 28.75 6.44
CA CYS A 412 -8.96 28.74 7.84
C CYS A 412 -8.69 27.34 8.41
N ARG A 413 -8.77 26.28 7.61
CA ARG A 413 -8.65 24.87 8.05
C ARG A 413 -7.21 24.36 8.19
N ASP A 414 -6.22 25.22 8.29
CA ASP A 414 -4.86 24.77 8.54
C ASP A 414 -4.68 24.24 9.98
N PRO A 415 -3.79 23.26 10.21
CA PRO A 415 -3.65 22.59 11.51
C PRO A 415 -3.32 23.52 12.68
N LYS A 416 -2.57 24.60 12.44
CA LYS A 416 -2.20 25.55 13.49
C LYS A 416 -3.39 26.41 13.91
N ARG A 417 -4.21 26.85 12.95
CA ARG A 417 -5.43 27.60 13.21
C ARG A 417 -6.48 26.76 13.91
N ILE A 418 -6.67 25.50 13.48
CA ILE A 418 -7.57 24.56 14.17
C ILE A 418 -7.14 24.34 15.62
N LYS A 419 -5.87 24.14 15.88
CA LYS A 419 -5.36 24.00 17.26
C LYS A 419 -5.60 25.25 18.09
N LYS A 420 -5.41 26.44 17.53
CA LYS A 420 -5.73 27.70 18.20
C LYS A 420 -7.22 27.85 18.48
N LEU A 421 -8.06 27.50 17.50
CA LEU A 421 -9.51 27.47 17.65
C LEU A 421 -9.94 26.63 18.86
N LEU A 422 -9.39 25.42 19.01
CA LEU A 422 -9.71 24.54 20.15
C LEU A 422 -9.34 25.19 21.48
N ILE A 423 -8.19 25.82 21.59
CA ILE A 423 -7.75 26.54 22.79
C ILE A 423 -8.68 27.73 23.07
N ASP A 424 -9.10 28.46 22.05
CA ASP A 424 -9.98 29.63 22.21
C ASP A 424 -11.41 29.20 22.64
N ILE A 425 -11.90 28.05 22.15
CA ILE A 425 -13.16 27.46 22.60
C ILE A 425 -13.04 27.02 24.07
N GLU A 426 -12.01 26.27 24.43
CA GLU A 426 -11.75 25.79 25.80
C GLU A 426 -11.76 26.95 26.79
N LYS A 427 -11.01 27.99 26.55
CA LYS A 427 -10.97 29.20 27.40
C LYS A 427 -12.33 29.86 27.57
N ARG A 428 -13.13 29.95 26.51
CA ARG A 428 -14.45 30.58 26.59
C ARG A 428 -15.48 29.73 27.32
N VAL A 429 -15.39 28.40 27.22
CA VAL A 429 -16.21 27.47 27.99
C VAL A 429 -15.85 27.55 29.47
N GLU A 430 -14.57 27.68 29.82
CA GLU A 430 -14.12 27.86 31.21
C GLU A 430 -14.62 29.20 31.84
N ILE A 431 -14.59 30.27 31.04
CA ILE A 431 -15.01 31.62 31.53
C ILE A 431 -16.54 31.67 31.69
N ASN A 432 -17.30 31.01 30.84
CA ASN A 432 -18.75 31.07 30.90
C ASN A 432 -19.38 29.67 30.67
N PRO A 433 -19.33 28.78 31.68
CA PRO A 433 -19.78 27.40 31.57
C PRO A 433 -21.29 27.22 31.38
N SER A 434 -22.10 28.26 31.64
CA SER A 434 -23.55 28.24 31.42
C SER A 434 -23.96 28.51 29.96
N ARG A 435 -23.04 28.95 29.13
CA ARG A 435 -23.34 29.24 27.72
C ARG A 435 -23.34 27.97 26.90
N PRO A 436 -24.37 27.77 26.02
CA PRO A 436 -24.38 26.62 25.13
C PRO A 436 -23.11 26.49 24.28
N LEU A 437 -22.54 25.29 24.22
CA LEU A 437 -21.28 25.03 23.49
C LEU A 437 -21.35 25.46 22.02
N GLU A 438 -22.49 25.24 21.37
CA GLU A 438 -22.71 25.62 19.98
C GLU A 438 -22.55 27.13 19.75
N GLU A 439 -23.08 27.96 20.66
CA GLU A 439 -22.93 29.40 20.59
C GLU A 439 -21.46 29.82 20.78
N VAL A 440 -20.75 29.18 21.71
CA VAL A 440 -19.32 29.44 21.92
C VAL A 440 -18.52 29.12 20.65
N ILE A 441 -18.78 27.97 20.02
CA ILE A 441 -18.16 27.55 18.78
C ILE A 441 -18.41 28.55 17.67
N HIS A 442 -19.67 28.95 17.47
CA HIS A 442 -20.03 29.94 16.45
C HIS A 442 -19.33 31.29 16.64
N LEU A 443 -19.27 31.79 17.87
CA LEU A 443 -18.61 33.05 18.18
C LEU A 443 -17.08 33.01 17.90
N VAL A 444 -16.44 31.88 18.22
CA VAL A 444 -14.99 31.72 17.95
C VAL A 444 -14.73 31.64 16.45
N ILE A 445 -15.54 30.90 15.70
CA ILE A 445 -15.43 30.77 14.23
C ILE A 445 -15.65 32.12 13.56
N GLN A 446 -16.67 32.89 13.94
CA GLN A 446 -16.92 34.24 13.43
C GLN A 446 -15.73 35.18 13.68
N GLY A 447 -15.11 35.08 14.85
CA GLY A 447 -13.91 35.86 15.17
C GLY A 447 -12.70 35.51 14.32
N LEU A 448 -12.59 34.26 13.85
CA LEU A 448 -11.54 33.83 12.91
C LEU A 448 -11.77 34.40 11.50
N SER A 449 -13.01 34.37 11.01
CA SER A 449 -13.35 34.89 9.66
C SER A 449 -13.07 36.40 9.57
N LYS A 450 -13.50 37.18 10.56
CA LYS A 450 -13.23 38.63 10.61
C LYS A 450 -11.74 38.98 10.65
N LYS A 451 -10.92 38.19 11.33
CA LYS A 451 -9.47 38.38 11.35
C LYS A 451 -8.81 38.03 10.01
N HIS A 452 -9.36 37.10 9.28
CA HIS A 452 -8.86 36.75 7.94
C HIS A 452 -9.13 37.87 6.95
N GLU A 453 -10.36 38.41 6.91
CA GLU A 453 -10.73 39.54 6.06
C GLU A 453 -9.88 40.80 6.36
N ALA A 454 -9.54 41.03 7.62
CA ALA A 454 -8.69 42.15 8.04
C ALA A 454 -7.22 41.99 7.61
N THR A 455 -6.72 40.77 7.42
CA THR A 455 -5.33 40.53 6.98
C THR A 455 -5.18 40.55 5.46
N ASP A 456 -6.23 40.19 4.70
CA ASP A 456 -6.20 40.22 3.25
C ASP A 456 -6.47 41.64 2.65
N GLY A 457 -6.91 42.58 3.50
CA GLY A 457 -7.13 44.00 3.15
C GLY A 457 -5.91 44.91 3.31
N LEU A 458 -4.75 44.40 3.70
CA LEU A 458 -3.52 45.21 3.76
C LEU A 458 -2.81 45.18 2.40
N PRO A 459 -2.61 46.33 1.75
CA PRO A 459 -1.86 46.36 0.50
C PRO A 459 -0.42 45.93 0.76
N SER A 460 0.08 45.02 -0.06
CA SER A 460 1.48 44.64 -0.12
C SER A 460 2.32 45.86 -0.48
N TRP A 461 3.07 46.37 0.46
CA TRP A 461 4.17 47.31 0.23
C TRP A 461 5.46 46.54 -0.01
#